data_706fa60b1dbe914e9b883ca9a169cf8a
#
_entry.id   706fa60b1dbe914e9b883ca9a169cf8a
#
_cell.length_a   1.000
_cell.length_b   1.000
_cell.length_c   1.000
_cell.angle_alpha   90.00
_cell.angle_beta   90.00
_cell.angle_gamma   90.00
#
_symmetry.space_group_name_H-M   'P 1'
#
loop_
_entity.id
_entity.type
_entity.pdbx_description
1 polymer ?
#
loop_
_entity_poly.entity_id
_entity_poly.type
_entity_poly.pdbx_seq_one_letter_code
_entity_poly.pdbx_strand_id
1 'polypeptide(L)'
;MKSHPLALFRYCPRCGSAAFTVADSRSKRCADCHFTYYANAAASAAAVVRNAQGELLLVRRAFAPAAGTLCFPGGFAEHGESLETTCLRELQEETGLHGHAPKFLFSLPNLYVYSEMTVHTLDSFFAVSVDDETALFAADDASA
;
A
#
# COMPACT_ATOMS: atom_id res chain seq x y z
N MET A 1 -12.38 -21.20 3.58
CA MET A 1 -11.30 -20.99 4.58
C MET A 1 -10.28 -20.05 3.97
N LYS A 2 -9.93 -18.95 4.65
CA LYS A 2 -8.83 -18.07 4.17
C LYS A 2 -7.52 -18.84 4.30
N SER A 3 -6.73 -18.92 3.23
CA SER A 3 -5.41 -19.57 3.28
C SER A 3 -4.47 -18.78 4.21
N HIS A 4 -3.49 -19.46 4.81
CA HIS A 4 -2.48 -18.78 5.63
C HIS A 4 -1.71 -17.76 4.77
N PRO A 5 -1.41 -16.53 5.26
CA PRO A 5 -0.76 -15.49 4.45
C PRO A 5 0.60 -15.91 3.88
N LEU A 6 1.29 -16.85 4.53
CA LEU A 6 2.55 -17.42 4.06
C LEU A 6 2.38 -18.82 3.41
N ALA A 7 1.20 -19.16 2.89
CA ALA A 7 0.96 -20.51 2.33
C ALA A 7 1.91 -20.85 1.17
N LEU A 8 2.27 -19.87 0.34
CA LEU A 8 3.17 -20.04 -0.80
C LEU A 8 4.64 -20.22 -0.40
N PHE A 9 5.03 -19.84 0.83
CA PHE A 9 6.40 -19.96 1.33
C PHE A 9 6.66 -21.39 1.81
N ARG A 10 7.16 -22.24 0.92
CA ARG A 10 7.37 -23.67 1.19
C ARG A 10 8.70 -23.93 1.88
N TYR A 11 9.68 -23.06 1.70
CA TYR A 11 11.04 -23.23 2.20
C TYR A 11 11.43 -22.09 3.14
N CYS A 12 12.29 -22.38 4.11
CA CYS A 12 12.82 -21.40 5.02
C CYS A 12 13.70 -20.39 4.26
N PRO A 13 13.42 -19.07 4.34
CA PRO A 13 14.20 -18.06 3.62
C PRO A 13 15.62 -17.88 4.16
N ARG A 14 15.91 -18.41 5.36
CA ARG A 14 17.24 -18.34 5.96
C ARG A 14 18.14 -19.53 5.57
N CYS A 15 17.63 -20.77 5.59
CA CYS A 15 18.44 -21.95 5.41
C CYS A 15 17.98 -22.89 4.27
N GLY A 16 16.88 -22.56 3.57
CA GLY A 16 16.34 -23.35 2.47
C GLY A 16 15.60 -24.64 2.89
N SER A 17 15.49 -24.92 4.19
CA SER A 17 14.82 -26.15 4.66
C SER A 17 13.34 -26.17 4.31
N ALA A 18 12.82 -27.35 3.94
CA ALA A 18 11.40 -27.62 3.74
C ALA A 18 10.63 -27.76 5.08
N ALA A 19 11.34 -27.87 6.21
CA ALA A 19 10.73 -27.93 7.55
C ALA A 19 10.29 -26.54 8.06
N PHE A 20 9.67 -25.75 7.17
CA PHE A 20 9.17 -24.40 7.43
C PHE A 20 7.64 -24.43 7.58
N THR A 21 7.18 -24.60 8.81
CA THR A 21 5.80 -24.90 9.15
C THR A 21 5.06 -23.72 9.78
N VAL A 22 3.73 -23.73 9.70
CA VAL A 22 2.88 -22.73 10.36
C VAL A 22 3.09 -22.79 11.87
N ALA A 23 3.39 -21.66 12.49
CA ALA A 23 3.52 -21.50 13.94
C ALA A 23 2.26 -20.83 14.56
N ASP A 24 1.71 -19.82 13.90
CA ASP A 24 0.47 -19.16 14.28
C ASP A 24 -0.24 -18.58 13.03
N SER A 25 -1.31 -17.78 13.20
CA SER A 25 -2.13 -17.22 12.11
C SER A 25 -1.38 -16.32 11.12
N ARG A 26 -0.18 -15.85 11.46
CA ARG A 26 0.63 -14.92 10.65
C ARG A 26 2.11 -15.29 10.56
N SER A 27 2.53 -16.38 11.15
CA SER A 27 3.94 -16.75 11.14
C SER A 27 4.19 -18.20 10.77
N LYS A 28 5.39 -18.44 10.22
CA LYS A 28 5.99 -19.76 10.03
C LYS A 28 7.33 -19.82 10.72
N ARG A 29 7.66 -21.01 11.26
CA ARG A 29 8.94 -21.29 11.93
C ARG A 29 9.63 -22.49 11.28
N CYS A 30 10.93 -22.36 11.12
CA CYS A 30 11.79 -23.44 10.66
C CYS A 30 12.17 -24.37 11.81
N ALA A 31 11.97 -25.68 11.64
CA ALA A 31 12.36 -26.67 12.65
C ALA A 31 13.88 -26.82 12.73
N ASP A 32 14.61 -26.62 11.62
CA ASP A 32 16.05 -26.87 11.56
C ASP A 32 16.89 -25.69 12.10
N CYS A 33 16.59 -24.45 11.65
CA CYS A 33 17.39 -23.28 12.06
C CYS A 33 16.67 -22.35 13.05
N HIS A 34 15.44 -22.69 13.44
CA HIS A 34 14.58 -21.95 14.37
C HIS A 34 14.20 -20.52 13.93
N PHE A 35 14.50 -20.15 12.68
CA PHE A 35 14.08 -18.86 12.12
C PHE A 35 12.55 -18.77 12.07
N THR A 36 12.01 -17.64 12.52
CA THR A 36 10.57 -17.36 12.44
C THR A 36 10.35 -16.16 11.52
N TYR A 37 9.45 -16.30 10.56
CA TYR A 37 9.04 -15.23 9.67
C TYR A 37 7.58 -14.85 9.93
N TYR A 38 7.33 -13.55 10.04
CA TYR A 38 5.99 -12.99 10.26
C TYR A 38 5.47 -12.27 9.02
N ALA A 39 4.25 -12.58 8.61
CA ALA A 39 3.52 -11.77 7.64
C ALA A 39 2.96 -10.53 8.35
N ASN A 40 3.58 -9.40 8.15
CA ASN A 40 3.09 -8.12 8.67
C ASN A 40 2.21 -7.44 7.62
N ALA A 41 1.28 -6.58 8.05
CA ALA A 41 0.56 -5.74 7.13
C ALA A 41 1.52 -4.73 6.48
N ALA A 42 1.42 -4.59 5.16
CA ALA A 42 2.13 -3.55 4.45
C ALA A 42 1.45 -2.19 4.72
N ALA A 43 2.24 -1.17 4.98
CA ALA A 43 1.75 0.18 5.20
C ALA A 43 1.54 0.90 3.86
N SER A 44 0.43 1.61 3.72
CA SER A 44 0.13 2.47 2.57
C SER A 44 -0.47 3.80 3.02
N ALA A 45 -0.34 4.82 2.18
CA ALA A 45 -0.92 6.13 2.41
C ALA A 45 -1.61 6.65 1.15
N ALA A 46 -2.74 7.32 1.33
CA ALA A 46 -3.50 7.93 0.25
C ALA A 46 -3.85 9.39 0.59
N ALA A 47 -3.78 10.26 -0.42
CA ALA A 47 -4.08 11.68 -0.31
C ALA A 47 -5.55 11.96 -0.66
N VAL A 48 -6.25 12.60 0.26
CA VAL A 48 -7.58 13.16 0.06
C VAL A 48 -7.42 14.66 -0.18
N VAL A 49 -7.43 15.05 -1.46
CA VAL A 49 -7.34 16.44 -1.90
C VAL A 49 -8.72 16.92 -2.29
N ARG A 50 -9.09 18.13 -1.85
CA ARG A 50 -10.37 18.75 -2.16
C ARG A 50 -10.12 20.13 -2.75
N ASN A 51 -10.76 20.42 -3.90
CA ASN A 51 -10.69 21.75 -4.52
C ASN A 51 -11.62 22.76 -3.81
N ALA A 52 -11.61 24.01 -4.28
CA ALA A 52 -12.43 25.10 -3.73
C ALA A 52 -13.94 24.85 -3.90
N GLN A 53 -14.36 24.04 -4.87
CA GLN A 53 -15.75 23.66 -5.11
C GLN A 53 -16.20 22.47 -4.22
N GLY A 54 -15.28 21.90 -3.45
CA GLY A 54 -15.55 20.75 -2.59
C GLY A 54 -15.45 19.39 -3.28
N GLU A 55 -15.00 19.35 -4.52
CA GLU A 55 -14.79 18.12 -5.28
C GLU A 55 -13.51 17.41 -4.83
N LEU A 56 -13.52 16.08 -4.91
CA LEU A 56 -12.38 15.23 -4.52
C LEU A 56 -11.55 14.85 -5.74
N LEU A 57 -10.23 14.91 -5.59
CA LEU A 57 -9.28 14.37 -6.56
C LEU A 57 -9.31 12.84 -6.48
N LEU A 58 -9.57 12.21 -7.63
CA LEU A 58 -9.46 10.78 -7.83
C LEU A 58 -8.61 10.49 -9.05
N VAL A 59 -7.86 9.42 -9.00
CA VAL A 59 -7.09 8.89 -10.13
C VAL A 59 -7.69 7.59 -10.61
N ARG A 60 -7.54 7.29 -11.90
CA ARG A 60 -7.93 6.02 -12.49
C ARG A 60 -6.73 5.09 -12.52
N ARG A 61 -6.84 3.94 -11.89
CA ARG A 61 -5.75 2.95 -11.86
C ARG A 61 -5.42 2.46 -13.27
N ALA A 62 -4.14 2.50 -13.63
CA ALA A 62 -3.65 2.01 -14.92
C ALA A 62 -3.54 0.48 -14.95
N PHE A 63 -3.21 -0.16 -13.84
CA PHE A 63 -2.84 -1.57 -13.77
C PHE A 63 -3.73 -2.43 -12.87
N ALA A 64 -3.64 -3.76 -13.10
CA ALA A 64 -4.25 -4.78 -12.22
C ALA A 64 -3.71 -4.63 -10.76
N PRO A 65 -4.49 -5.08 -9.74
CA PRO A 65 -5.70 -5.89 -9.85
C PRO A 65 -6.99 -5.11 -10.14
N ALA A 66 -7.03 -3.82 -10.03
CA ALA A 66 -8.25 -3.03 -10.16
C ALA A 66 -8.14 -1.95 -11.25
N ALA A 67 -7.53 -2.29 -12.40
CA ALA A 67 -7.39 -1.38 -13.54
C ALA A 67 -8.72 -0.75 -13.94
N GLY A 68 -8.72 0.55 -14.22
CA GLY A 68 -9.89 1.33 -14.63
C GLY A 68 -10.79 1.81 -13.48
N THR A 69 -10.57 1.36 -12.24
CA THR A 69 -11.32 1.88 -11.08
C THR A 69 -10.75 3.21 -10.60
N LEU A 70 -11.61 4.02 -9.98
CA LEU A 70 -11.22 5.28 -9.35
C LEU A 70 -10.75 5.02 -7.92
N CYS A 71 -9.66 5.67 -7.52
CA CYS A 71 -9.15 5.66 -6.15
C CYS A 71 -8.53 7.02 -5.80
N PHE A 72 -8.26 7.23 -4.52
CA PHE A 72 -7.42 8.34 -4.11
C PHE A 72 -5.97 8.07 -4.56
N PRO A 73 -5.21 9.10 -4.96
CA PRO A 73 -3.78 8.95 -5.23
C PRO A 73 -3.07 8.45 -3.97
N GLY A 74 -2.20 7.45 -4.14
CA GLY A 74 -1.52 6.82 -3.02
C GLY A 74 -0.94 5.45 -3.34
N GLY A 75 -0.04 5.01 -2.46
CA GLY A 75 0.68 3.74 -2.62
C GLY A 75 1.35 3.25 -1.35
N PHE A 76 2.27 2.30 -1.51
CA PHE A 76 2.99 1.69 -0.40
C PHE A 76 4.12 2.58 0.11
N ALA A 77 4.31 2.56 1.44
CA ALA A 77 5.45 3.23 2.05
C ALA A 77 6.76 2.53 1.67
N GLU A 78 7.74 3.32 1.29
CA GLU A 78 9.11 2.85 1.10
C GLU A 78 9.87 2.73 2.42
N HIS A 79 11.00 2.01 2.40
CA HIS A 79 11.83 1.87 3.59
C HIS A 79 12.37 3.22 4.06
N GLY A 80 12.07 3.57 5.29
CA GLY A 80 12.53 4.83 5.89
C GLY A 80 11.57 6.00 5.70
N GLU A 81 10.45 5.81 5.01
CA GLU A 81 9.41 6.84 4.91
C GLU A 81 8.44 6.82 6.09
N SER A 82 7.95 8.00 6.46
CA SER A 82 6.72 8.13 7.22
C SER A 82 5.51 8.06 6.29
N LEU A 83 4.31 7.77 6.82
CA LEU A 83 3.09 7.75 6.01
C LEU A 83 2.74 9.12 5.42
N GLU A 84 3.08 10.20 6.12
CA GLU A 84 2.96 11.57 5.62
C GLU A 84 3.86 11.80 4.40
N THR A 85 5.11 11.33 4.46
CA THR A 85 6.06 11.42 3.34
C THR A 85 5.57 10.60 2.15
N THR A 86 5.17 9.35 2.39
CA THR A 86 4.59 8.47 1.36
C THR A 86 3.39 9.14 0.68
N CYS A 87 2.46 9.68 1.46
CA CYS A 87 1.27 10.34 0.95
C CYS A 87 1.60 11.51 -0.01
N LEU A 88 2.57 12.35 0.35
CA LEU A 88 2.97 13.49 -0.48
C LEU A 88 3.76 13.07 -1.72
N ARG A 89 4.64 12.05 -1.61
CA ARG A 89 5.39 11.49 -2.75
C ARG A 89 4.43 10.90 -3.79
N GLU A 90 3.53 10.01 -3.36
CA GLU A 90 2.56 9.35 -4.24
C GLU A 90 1.62 10.36 -4.92
N LEU A 91 1.14 11.35 -4.18
CA LEU A 91 0.34 12.43 -4.77
C LEU A 91 1.10 13.13 -5.91
N GLN A 92 2.37 13.46 -5.68
CA GLN A 92 3.19 14.13 -6.69
C GLN A 92 3.48 13.21 -7.89
N GLU A 93 3.85 11.94 -7.66
CA GLU A 93 4.17 10.98 -8.71
C GLU A 93 2.99 10.69 -9.62
N GLU A 94 1.80 10.45 -9.04
CA GLU A 94 0.61 10.09 -9.81
C GLU A 94 -0.11 11.28 -10.46
N THR A 95 0.03 12.49 -9.89
CA THR A 95 -0.80 13.64 -10.31
C THR A 95 -0.01 14.91 -10.66
N GLY A 96 1.29 14.96 -10.37
CA GLY A 96 2.12 16.14 -10.54
C GLY A 96 1.91 17.23 -9.48
N LEU A 97 0.92 17.08 -8.60
CA LEU A 97 0.59 18.09 -7.59
C LEU A 97 1.56 18.06 -6.41
N HIS A 98 1.99 19.23 -5.99
CA HIS A 98 2.77 19.40 -4.76
C HIS A 98 1.84 19.63 -3.57
N GLY A 99 1.65 18.57 -2.77
CA GLY A 99 0.86 18.64 -1.55
C GLY A 99 1.68 19.09 -0.36
N HIS A 100 0.99 19.65 0.64
CA HIS A 100 1.57 20.02 1.93
C HIS A 100 0.59 19.82 3.08
N ALA A 101 1.11 19.93 4.32
CA ALA A 101 0.33 19.82 5.55
C ALA A 101 -0.57 18.58 5.63
N PRO A 102 -0.05 17.36 5.39
CA PRO A 102 -0.84 16.14 5.46
C PRO A 102 -1.40 15.97 6.87
N LYS A 103 -2.72 15.83 6.97
CA LYS A 103 -3.43 15.63 8.23
C LYS A 103 -4.12 14.26 8.22
N PHE A 104 -3.74 13.38 9.14
CA PHE A 104 -4.34 12.07 9.29
C PHE A 104 -5.86 12.15 9.49
N LEU A 105 -6.61 11.36 8.75
CA LEU A 105 -8.06 11.23 8.85
C LEU A 105 -8.45 9.92 9.53
N PHE A 106 -8.12 8.80 8.92
CA PHE A 106 -8.42 7.45 9.40
C PHE A 106 -7.54 6.42 8.71
N SER A 107 -7.59 5.18 9.20
CA SER A 107 -6.99 4.03 8.52
C SER A 107 -7.97 2.87 8.42
N LEU A 108 -7.81 2.03 7.39
CA LEU A 108 -8.61 0.84 7.15
C LEU A 108 -7.71 -0.36 6.86
N PRO A 109 -8.03 -1.54 7.40
CA PRO A 109 -7.41 -2.78 6.95
C PRO A 109 -7.93 -3.15 5.56
N ASN A 110 -7.04 -3.63 4.70
CA ASN A 110 -7.40 -4.06 3.36
C ASN A 110 -6.67 -5.35 2.99
N LEU A 111 -7.11 -5.98 1.89
CA LEU A 111 -6.50 -7.16 1.30
C LEU A 111 -6.14 -6.84 -0.15
N TYR A 112 -4.86 -6.90 -0.45
CA TYR A 112 -4.32 -6.65 -1.78
C TYR A 112 -3.80 -7.96 -2.38
N VAL A 113 -4.33 -8.36 -3.55
CA VAL A 113 -3.88 -9.57 -4.23
C VAL A 113 -2.77 -9.22 -5.20
N TYR A 114 -1.59 -9.78 -4.96
CA TYR A 114 -0.41 -9.58 -5.79
C TYR A 114 0.38 -10.90 -5.92
N SER A 115 0.78 -11.25 -7.14
CA SER A 115 1.54 -12.50 -7.41
C SER A 115 0.92 -13.74 -6.77
N GLU A 116 -0.40 -13.91 -6.92
CA GLU A 116 -1.18 -15.02 -6.33
C GLU A 116 -1.18 -15.07 -4.78
N MET A 117 -0.63 -14.05 -4.14
CA MET A 117 -0.59 -13.92 -2.69
C MET A 117 -1.54 -12.83 -2.22
N THR A 118 -2.25 -13.09 -1.13
CA THR A 118 -3.04 -12.08 -0.44
C THR A 118 -2.17 -11.36 0.55
N VAL A 119 -1.88 -10.09 0.26
CA VAL A 119 -1.12 -9.19 1.14
C VAL A 119 -2.13 -8.43 2.00
N HIS A 120 -1.95 -8.49 3.32
CA HIS A 120 -2.68 -7.63 4.24
C HIS A 120 -2.05 -6.24 4.21
N THR A 121 -2.87 -5.20 4.07
CA THR A 121 -2.41 -3.81 4.12
C THR A 121 -3.11 -3.05 5.22
N LEU A 122 -2.50 -1.96 5.65
CA LEU A 122 -3.10 -0.94 6.50
C LEU A 122 -3.04 0.37 5.72
N ASP A 123 -4.17 0.74 5.13
CA ASP A 123 -4.29 1.91 4.28
C ASP A 123 -4.67 3.12 5.14
N SER A 124 -3.82 4.15 5.13
CA SER A 124 -3.98 5.37 5.92
C SER A 124 -4.32 6.55 5.00
N PHE A 125 -5.34 7.33 5.37
CA PHE A 125 -5.85 8.43 4.57
C PHE A 125 -5.52 9.77 5.22
N PHE A 126 -5.01 10.71 4.40
CA PHE A 126 -4.62 12.04 4.85
C PHE A 126 -5.33 13.12 4.04
N ALA A 127 -5.90 14.12 4.72
CA ALA A 127 -6.29 15.36 4.06
C ALA A 127 -5.02 16.12 3.69
N VAL A 128 -4.89 16.51 2.43
CA VAL A 128 -3.72 17.22 1.89
C VAL A 128 -4.16 18.50 1.23
N SER A 129 -3.46 19.60 1.52
CA SER A 129 -3.63 20.88 0.85
C SER A 129 -2.72 20.99 -0.36
N VAL A 130 -3.21 21.61 -1.43
CA VAL A 130 -2.48 21.91 -2.66
C VAL A 130 -2.69 23.38 -3.00
N ASP A 131 -1.62 24.12 -3.28
CA ASP A 131 -1.69 25.56 -3.59
C ASP A 131 -1.95 25.83 -5.07
N ASP A 132 -1.48 24.94 -5.96
CA ASP A 132 -1.58 25.12 -7.41
C ASP A 132 -2.04 23.81 -8.06
N GLU A 133 -3.22 23.86 -8.67
CA GLU A 133 -3.82 22.73 -9.39
C GLU A 133 -3.43 22.70 -10.89
N THR A 134 -2.67 23.68 -11.38
CA THR A 134 -2.33 23.79 -12.82
C THR A 134 -1.37 22.70 -13.29
N ALA A 135 -0.63 22.07 -12.37
CA ALA A 135 0.28 20.96 -12.66
C ALA A 135 -0.42 19.59 -12.74
N LEU A 136 -1.75 19.55 -12.60
CA LEU A 136 -2.49 18.28 -12.58
C LEU A 136 -2.38 17.53 -13.90
N PHE A 137 -1.86 16.33 -13.86
CA PHE A 137 -1.84 15.37 -14.96
C PHE A 137 -1.80 13.93 -14.42
N ALA A 138 -2.29 12.98 -15.21
CA ALA A 138 -2.18 11.57 -14.84
C ALA A 138 -0.79 11.04 -15.21
N ALA A 139 -0.10 10.40 -14.27
CA ALA A 139 1.23 9.82 -14.45
C ALA A 139 1.39 8.55 -13.61
N ASP A 140 2.52 7.86 -13.80
CA ASP A 140 2.89 6.64 -13.11
C ASP A 140 1.77 5.59 -13.17
N ASP A 141 1.23 5.16 -12.05
CA ASP A 141 0.16 4.16 -11.96
C ASP A 141 -1.25 4.71 -12.26
N ALA A 142 -1.38 6.01 -12.56
CA ALA A 142 -2.61 6.68 -12.94
C ALA A 142 -2.76 6.79 -14.47
N SER A 143 -3.96 6.54 -14.99
CA SER A 143 -4.29 6.66 -16.42
C SER A 143 -5.23 7.83 -16.72
N ALA A 144 -5.85 8.43 -15.72
CA ALA A 144 -6.71 9.61 -15.80
C ALA A 144 -6.88 10.25 -14.41
#